data_4eab9bce1eeab0572ad3414292eb0104
#
_entry.id   4eab9bce1eeab0572ad3414292eb0104
#
_cell.length_a   1.000
_cell.length_b   1.000
_cell.length_c   1.000
_cell.angle_alpha   90.00
_cell.angle_beta   90.00
_cell.angle_gamma   90.00
#
_symmetry.space_group_name_H-M   'P 1'
#
loop_
_entity.id
_entity.type
_entity.pdbx_description
1 polymer ?
#
loop_
_entity_poly.entity_id
_entity_poly.type
_entity_poly.pdbx_seq_one_letter_code
_entity_poly.pdbx_strand_id
1 'polypeptide(L)'
;MNIIEEAKQKSLDGISLTKEEIIKLLEIPLDSEEDKLLRKAAYEVAMTKTAGKGYIWSAIGADYAPCLMNCKFCSFGKQWNIIKKTVHYTTKEIIEKARMFVENGAKYIVLRTTEFFSIPKLIDIVKEIRKEIPGDYEVIFNTGELDMTISNLMVESGVDGVYHACRLKEGIDTPFDPWDRKNTMGNVHRSGLKLISLVEPIGIEHTNEEIADNFLEIL
;
A
#
# COMPACT_ATOMS: atom_id res chain seq x y z
N MET A 1 2.81 -25.77 -22.51
CA MET A 1 3.72 -25.04 -21.57
C MET A 1 3.11 -25.18 -20.18
N ASN A 2 3.89 -25.25 -19.13
CA ASN A 2 3.37 -25.31 -17.75
C ASN A 2 2.86 -23.90 -17.38
N ILE A 3 1.77 -23.81 -16.61
CA ILE A 3 1.19 -22.53 -16.17
C ILE A 3 2.21 -21.56 -15.54
N ILE A 4 3.22 -22.10 -14.82
CA ILE A 4 4.28 -21.29 -14.19
C ILE A 4 5.15 -20.61 -15.26
N GLU A 5 5.59 -21.34 -16.28
CA GLU A 5 6.40 -20.77 -17.36
C GLU A 5 5.61 -19.80 -18.25
N GLU A 6 4.31 -20.05 -18.45
CA GLU A 6 3.42 -19.13 -19.17
C GLU A 6 3.26 -17.83 -18.38
N ALA A 7 2.98 -17.91 -17.07
CA ALA A 7 2.84 -16.75 -16.21
C ALA A 7 4.15 -15.95 -16.11
N LYS A 8 5.29 -16.65 -15.99
CA LYS A 8 6.62 -16.01 -16.01
C LYS A 8 6.84 -15.22 -17.29
N GLN A 9 6.60 -15.84 -18.46
CA GLN A 9 6.81 -15.18 -19.74
C GLN A 9 5.89 -13.96 -19.90
N LYS A 10 4.59 -14.09 -19.61
CA LYS A 10 3.66 -12.96 -19.60
C LYS A 10 4.14 -11.83 -18.72
N SER A 11 4.58 -12.14 -17.49
CA SER A 11 5.10 -11.14 -16.55
C SER A 11 6.34 -10.43 -17.09
N LEU A 12 7.26 -11.15 -17.73
CA LEU A 12 8.43 -10.55 -18.39
C LEU A 12 8.04 -9.62 -19.54
N ASP A 13 7.03 -10.01 -20.32
CA ASP A 13 6.52 -9.24 -21.45
C ASP A 13 5.59 -8.09 -21.05
N GLY A 14 5.25 -7.96 -19.76
CA GLY A 14 4.32 -6.94 -19.25
C GLY A 14 2.86 -7.22 -19.59
N ILE A 15 2.52 -8.48 -19.82
CA ILE A 15 1.16 -8.95 -20.10
C ILE A 15 0.51 -9.40 -18.79
N SER A 16 -0.67 -8.88 -18.49
CA SER A 16 -1.45 -9.26 -17.32
C SER A 16 -1.91 -10.72 -17.40
N LEU A 17 -1.93 -11.38 -16.23
CA LEU A 17 -2.53 -12.70 -16.10
C LEU A 17 -4.05 -12.61 -16.13
N THR A 18 -4.71 -13.65 -16.63
CA THR A 18 -6.17 -13.79 -16.53
C THR A 18 -6.56 -14.27 -15.13
N LYS A 19 -7.84 -14.13 -14.78
CA LYS A 19 -8.38 -14.64 -13.50
C LYS A 19 -8.11 -16.12 -13.32
N GLU A 20 -8.33 -16.91 -14.37
CA GLU A 20 -8.13 -18.37 -14.34
C GLU A 20 -6.66 -18.75 -14.15
N GLU A 21 -5.74 -17.97 -14.71
CA GLU A 21 -4.30 -18.18 -14.51
C GLU A 21 -3.88 -17.85 -13.08
N ILE A 22 -4.39 -16.75 -12.52
CA ILE A 22 -4.13 -16.36 -11.13
C ILE A 22 -4.65 -17.45 -10.18
N ILE A 23 -5.89 -17.92 -10.37
CA ILE A 23 -6.48 -18.98 -9.54
C ILE A 23 -5.63 -20.25 -9.60
N LYS A 24 -5.21 -20.70 -10.79
CA LYS A 24 -4.35 -21.88 -10.94
C LYS A 24 -3.01 -21.74 -10.22
N LEU A 25 -2.43 -20.53 -10.18
CA LEU A 25 -1.19 -20.29 -9.42
C LEU A 25 -1.45 -20.30 -7.90
N LEU A 26 -2.59 -19.79 -7.45
CA LEU A 26 -2.99 -19.81 -6.04
C LEU A 26 -3.36 -21.23 -5.52
N GLU A 27 -3.75 -22.13 -6.41
CA GLU A 27 -4.07 -23.53 -6.11
C GLU A 27 -2.83 -24.42 -5.96
N ILE A 28 -1.64 -23.94 -6.32
CA ILE A 28 -0.41 -24.70 -6.18
C ILE A 28 -0.15 -25.01 -4.68
N PRO A 29 -0.04 -26.29 -4.29
CA PRO A 29 0.12 -26.64 -2.89
C PRO A 29 1.45 -26.11 -2.33
N LEU A 30 1.40 -25.53 -1.15
CA LEU A 30 2.59 -25.06 -0.44
C LEU A 30 3.61 -26.19 -0.24
N ASP A 31 4.88 -25.83 -0.35
CA ASP A 31 6.04 -26.73 -0.20
C ASP A 31 6.11 -27.87 -1.22
N SER A 32 5.26 -27.88 -2.26
CA SER A 32 5.36 -28.80 -3.40
C SER A 32 6.56 -28.46 -4.31
N GLU A 33 6.88 -29.33 -5.23
CA GLU A 33 7.89 -29.04 -6.27
C GLU A 33 7.43 -27.90 -7.20
N GLU A 34 6.13 -27.83 -7.48
CA GLU A 34 5.52 -26.73 -8.23
C GLU A 34 5.64 -25.40 -7.50
N ASP A 35 5.44 -25.35 -6.17
CA ASP A 35 5.64 -24.13 -5.36
C ASP A 35 7.09 -23.64 -5.44
N LYS A 36 8.06 -24.54 -5.35
CA LYS A 36 9.48 -24.20 -5.52
C LYS A 36 9.77 -23.61 -6.90
N LEU A 37 9.18 -24.19 -7.95
CA LEU A 37 9.30 -23.67 -9.32
C LEU A 37 8.64 -22.30 -9.47
N LEU A 38 7.46 -22.10 -8.89
CA LEU A 38 6.76 -20.80 -8.88
C LEU A 38 7.60 -19.71 -8.19
N ARG A 39 8.13 -20.00 -7.00
CA ARG A 39 9.01 -19.06 -6.28
C ARG A 39 10.26 -18.72 -7.08
N LYS A 40 10.87 -19.70 -7.74
CA LYS A 40 12.02 -19.48 -8.62
C LYS A 40 11.64 -18.60 -9.82
N ALA A 41 10.53 -18.87 -10.49
CA ALA A 41 10.04 -18.08 -11.60
C ALA A 41 9.76 -16.63 -11.18
N ALA A 42 9.08 -16.42 -10.03
CA ALA A 42 8.81 -15.11 -9.48
C ALA A 42 10.11 -14.34 -9.14
N TYR A 43 11.10 -15.02 -8.58
CA TYR A 43 12.43 -14.43 -8.32
C TYR A 43 13.11 -13.99 -9.62
N GLU A 44 13.10 -14.81 -10.67
CA GLU A 44 13.70 -14.47 -11.96
C GLU A 44 13.02 -13.26 -12.61
N VAL A 45 11.69 -13.18 -12.54
CA VAL A 45 10.92 -12.01 -12.98
C VAL A 45 11.33 -10.76 -12.19
N ALA A 46 11.35 -10.86 -10.85
CA ALA A 46 11.72 -9.75 -9.99
C ALA A 46 13.13 -9.24 -10.30
N MET A 47 14.12 -10.15 -10.38
CA MET A 47 15.51 -9.78 -10.70
C MET A 47 15.64 -9.11 -12.07
N THR A 48 14.89 -9.57 -13.07
CA THR A 48 14.90 -8.99 -14.42
C THR A 48 14.26 -7.61 -14.43
N LYS A 49 13.06 -7.48 -13.84
CA LYS A 49 12.29 -6.21 -13.85
C LYS A 49 12.93 -5.12 -13.00
N THR A 50 13.60 -5.47 -11.91
CA THR A 50 14.24 -4.50 -11.01
C THR A 50 15.74 -4.31 -11.29
N ALA A 51 16.31 -5.03 -12.25
CA ALA A 51 17.76 -5.11 -12.46
C ALA A 51 18.53 -5.47 -11.16
N GLY A 52 17.94 -6.34 -10.33
CA GLY A 52 18.49 -6.76 -9.05
C GLY A 52 18.47 -5.71 -7.95
N LYS A 53 17.78 -4.60 -8.13
CA LYS A 53 17.69 -3.52 -7.12
C LYS A 53 16.57 -3.79 -6.12
N GLY A 54 16.86 -3.58 -4.85
CA GLY A 54 15.89 -3.50 -3.76
C GLY A 54 15.79 -2.07 -3.23
N TYR A 55 14.66 -1.73 -2.63
CA TYR A 55 14.42 -0.42 -2.03
C TYR A 55 14.05 -0.56 -0.57
N ILE A 56 14.51 0.38 0.25
CA ILE A 56 14.12 0.47 1.66
C ILE A 56 12.85 1.32 1.76
N TRP A 57 11.80 0.72 2.32
CA TRP A 57 10.56 1.39 2.71
C TRP A 57 10.57 1.65 4.20
N SER A 58 10.35 2.90 4.58
CA SER A 58 10.26 3.30 5.98
C SER A 58 8.88 3.87 6.27
N ALA A 59 8.30 3.53 7.41
CA ALA A 59 6.99 4.02 7.80
C ALA A 59 7.07 4.83 9.10
N ILE A 60 6.42 5.99 9.11
CA ILE A 60 6.28 6.87 10.26
C ILE A 60 4.79 7.02 10.55
N GLY A 61 4.32 6.54 11.70
CA GLY A 61 2.98 6.86 12.19
C GLY A 61 2.94 8.29 12.68
N ALA A 62 2.13 9.16 12.07
CA ALA A 62 1.96 10.52 12.53
C ALA A 62 1.09 10.59 13.79
N ASP A 63 0.18 9.64 13.93
CA ASP A 63 -0.60 9.41 15.14
C ASP A 63 -0.69 7.92 15.51
N TYR A 64 -1.07 7.68 16.75
CA TYR A 64 -1.34 6.37 17.31
C TYR A 64 -2.53 6.51 18.25
N ALA A 65 -3.70 6.14 17.79
CA ALA A 65 -4.96 6.37 18.47
C ALA A 65 -5.94 5.21 18.31
N PRO A 66 -6.85 4.99 19.27
CA PRO A 66 -7.96 4.07 19.07
C PRO A 66 -8.83 4.54 17.89
N CYS A 67 -8.91 3.77 16.82
CA CYS A 67 -9.66 4.12 15.63
C CYS A 67 -11.12 3.67 15.76
N LEU A 68 -12.06 4.58 15.49
CA LEU A 68 -13.50 4.30 15.56
C LEU A 68 -14.02 3.51 14.36
N MET A 69 -13.22 3.37 13.30
CA MET A 69 -13.60 2.57 12.13
C MET A 69 -13.71 1.09 12.47
N ASN A 70 -12.97 0.61 13.48
CA ASN A 70 -13.11 -0.76 13.98
C ASN A 70 -13.03 -1.85 12.91
N CYS A 71 -12.18 -1.66 11.88
CA CYS A 71 -11.94 -2.72 10.89
C CYS A 71 -11.55 -4.02 11.59
N LYS A 72 -12.15 -5.14 11.22
CA LYS A 72 -12.03 -6.42 11.96
C LYS A 72 -10.61 -6.94 12.06
N PHE A 73 -9.76 -6.62 11.10
CA PHE A 73 -8.36 -7.05 11.03
C PHE A 73 -7.36 -6.02 11.60
N CYS A 74 -7.80 -4.81 11.92
CA CYS A 74 -6.89 -3.72 12.32
C CYS A 74 -6.76 -3.61 13.84
N SER A 75 -5.56 -3.78 14.37
CA SER A 75 -5.27 -3.67 15.81
C SER A 75 -5.52 -2.28 16.41
N PHE A 76 -5.68 -1.25 15.58
CA PHE A 76 -6.05 0.10 16.01
C PHE A 76 -7.55 0.24 16.29
N GLY A 77 -8.38 -0.71 15.87
CA GLY A 77 -9.80 -0.68 16.18
C GLY A 77 -10.05 -0.54 17.66
N LYS A 78 -10.85 0.45 18.05
CA LYS A 78 -11.21 0.70 19.46
C LYS A 78 -11.80 -0.53 20.14
N GLN A 79 -12.55 -1.35 19.39
CA GLN A 79 -13.16 -2.59 19.87
C GLN A 79 -12.15 -3.58 20.47
N TRP A 80 -10.91 -3.62 19.96
CA TRP A 80 -9.88 -4.54 20.43
C TRP A 80 -9.22 -4.10 21.73
N ASN A 81 -9.40 -2.82 22.08
CA ASN A 81 -8.85 -2.25 23.32
C ASN A 81 -7.32 -2.48 23.49
N ILE A 82 -6.60 -2.57 22.38
CA ILE A 82 -5.14 -2.71 22.35
C ILE A 82 -4.47 -1.35 22.59
N ILE A 83 -4.94 -0.33 21.88
CA ILE A 83 -4.44 1.03 22.00
C ILE A 83 -5.11 1.69 23.19
N LYS A 84 -4.34 1.99 24.23
CA LYS A 84 -4.85 2.56 25.49
C LYS A 84 -4.72 4.08 25.57
N LYS A 85 -3.79 4.64 24.81
CA LYS A 85 -3.48 6.08 24.86
C LYS A 85 -3.30 6.61 23.45
N THR A 86 -3.80 7.80 23.22
CA THR A 86 -3.53 8.53 22.00
C THR A 86 -2.15 9.19 22.08
N VAL A 87 -1.36 9.01 21.02
CA VAL A 87 -0.07 9.68 20.83
C VAL A 87 -0.12 10.38 19.48
N HIS A 88 0.23 11.67 19.50
CA HIS A 88 0.46 12.44 18.29
C HIS A 88 1.92 12.86 18.27
N TYR A 89 2.64 12.49 17.24
CA TYR A 89 3.98 13.00 17.06
C TYR A 89 3.95 14.45 16.60
N THR A 90 4.87 15.24 17.10
CA THR A 90 5.08 16.60 16.65
C THR A 90 5.70 16.60 15.25
N THR A 91 5.52 17.69 14.50
CA THR A 91 6.17 17.87 13.20
C THR A 91 7.68 17.66 13.28
N LYS A 92 8.32 18.19 14.33
CA LYS A 92 9.76 18.02 14.56
C LYS A 92 10.16 16.54 14.71
N GLU A 93 9.44 15.77 15.52
CA GLU A 93 9.73 14.34 15.71
C GLU A 93 9.55 13.53 14.42
N ILE A 94 8.56 13.89 13.59
CA ILE A 94 8.33 13.26 12.27
C ILE A 94 9.50 13.60 11.33
N ILE A 95 9.93 14.86 11.28
CA ILE A 95 11.07 15.29 10.46
C ILE A 95 12.37 14.60 10.90
N GLU A 96 12.63 14.50 12.19
CA GLU A 96 13.81 13.80 12.71
C GLU A 96 13.82 12.32 12.30
N LYS A 97 12.68 11.64 12.38
CA LYS A 97 12.54 10.25 11.91
C LYS A 97 12.73 10.13 10.39
N ALA A 98 12.13 11.03 9.61
CA ALA A 98 12.27 11.04 8.16
C ALA A 98 13.74 11.26 7.76
N ARG A 99 14.42 12.20 8.40
CA ARG A 99 15.85 12.46 8.19
C ARG A 99 16.69 11.22 8.45
N MET A 100 16.50 10.58 9.60
CA MET A 100 17.20 9.34 9.95
C MET A 100 17.00 8.26 8.87
N PHE A 101 15.79 8.09 8.37
CA PHE A 101 15.51 7.09 7.33
C PHE A 101 16.18 7.43 6.00
N VAL A 102 16.10 8.70 5.56
CA VAL A 102 16.74 9.15 4.31
C VAL A 102 18.27 9.00 4.38
N GLU A 103 18.88 9.38 5.51
CA GLU A 103 20.33 9.24 5.74
C GLU A 103 20.77 7.77 5.77
N ASN A 104 19.86 6.84 6.09
CA ASN A 104 20.12 5.40 6.03
C ASN A 104 19.63 4.74 4.71
N GLY A 105 19.40 5.54 3.67
CA GLY A 105 19.14 5.06 2.33
C GLY A 105 17.69 4.65 2.04
N ALA A 106 16.73 5.09 2.84
CA ALA A 106 15.32 4.85 2.52
C ALA A 106 14.92 5.60 1.24
N LYS A 107 14.39 4.86 0.28
CA LYS A 107 13.82 5.42 -0.96
C LYS A 107 12.39 5.91 -0.76
N TYR A 108 11.64 5.26 0.12
CA TYR A 108 10.24 5.58 0.39
C TYR A 108 10.03 5.90 1.86
N ILE A 109 9.45 7.08 2.12
CA ILE A 109 9.02 7.52 3.45
C ILE A 109 7.49 7.51 3.47
N VAL A 110 6.92 6.53 4.14
CA VAL A 110 5.47 6.39 4.25
C VAL A 110 4.99 7.10 5.51
N LEU A 111 4.19 8.14 5.36
CA LEU A 111 3.50 8.79 6.47
C LEU A 111 2.13 8.12 6.66
N ARG A 112 1.97 7.43 7.79
CA ARG A 112 0.77 6.66 8.12
C ARG A 112 -0.03 7.37 9.20
N THR A 113 -1.35 7.33 9.06
CA THR A 113 -2.28 7.94 10.02
C THR A 113 -3.43 7.00 10.33
N THR A 114 -4.11 7.27 11.45
CA THR A 114 -5.47 6.78 11.63
C THR A 114 -6.42 7.56 10.71
N GLU A 115 -7.65 7.06 10.53
CA GLU A 115 -8.64 7.65 9.61
C GLU A 115 -8.98 9.11 9.91
N PHE A 116 -8.92 9.50 11.18
CA PHE A 116 -9.36 10.82 11.63
C PHE A 116 -8.24 11.86 11.75
N PHE A 117 -7.05 11.55 11.28
CA PHE A 117 -5.95 12.50 11.27
C PHE A 117 -6.16 13.56 10.18
N SER A 118 -5.84 14.81 10.49
CA SER A 118 -6.01 15.93 9.56
C SER A 118 -5.06 15.83 8.36
N ILE A 119 -5.60 15.61 7.16
CA ILE A 119 -4.83 15.57 5.92
C ILE A 119 -4.12 16.92 5.63
N PRO A 120 -4.77 18.10 5.79
CA PRO A 120 -4.06 19.37 5.66
C PRO A 120 -2.82 19.47 6.57
N LYS A 121 -2.93 19.03 7.83
CA LYS A 121 -1.77 19.00 8.74
C LYS A 121 -0.67 18.07 8.24
N LEU A 122 -1.03 16.93 7.66
CA LEU A 122 -0.06 16.00 7.09
C LEU A 122 0.66 16.60 5.88
N ILE A 123 -0.07 17.35 5.05
CA ILE A 123 0.47 18.12 3.91
C ILE A 123 1.49 19.16 4.39
N ASP A 124 1.18 19.91 5.45
CA ASP A 124 2.13 20.89 6.00
C ASP A 124 3.41 20.21 6.54
N ILE A 125 3.29 19.04 7.14
CA ILE A 125 4.45 18.24 7.55
C ILE A 125 5.32 17.87 6.34
N VAL A 126 4.72 17.48 5.20
CA VAL A 126 5.51 17.15 3.99
C VAL A 126 6.25 18.36 3.45
N LYS A 127 5.61 19.52 3.41
CA LYS A 127 6.28 20.77 2.98
C LYS A 127 7.53 21.04 3.81
N GLU A 128 7.46 20.85 5.12
CA GLU A 128 8.64 21.02 6.00
C GLU A 128 9.67 19.89 5.78
N ILE A 129 9.27 18.64 5.57
CA ILE A 129 10.16 17.54 5.22
C ILE A 129 10.93 17.89 3.94
N ARG A 130 10.25 18.31 2.88
CA ARG A 130 10.88 18.66 1.60
C ARG A 130 11.86 19.82 1.70
N LYS A 131 11.54 20.80 2.56
CA LYS A 131 12.40 21.95 2.83
C LYS A 131 13.65 21.58 3.61
N GLU A 132 13.53 20.70 4.62
CA GLU A 132 14.62 20.41 5.54
C GLU A 132 15.49 19.23 5.17
N ILE A 133 14.98 18.30 4.34
CA ILE A 133 15.66 17.07 3.99
C ILE A 133 15.80 16.98 2.48
N PRO A 134 16.94 17.46 1.92
CA PRO A 134 17.22 17.27 0.50
C PRO A 134 17.56 15.80 0.23
N GLY A 135 17.25 15.31 -0.98
CA GLY A 135 17.61 13.96 -1.40
C GLY A 135 16.66 13.37 -2.43
N ASP A 136 17.05 12.20 -2.97
CA ASP A 136 16.25 11.42 -3.91
C ASP A 136 15.44 10.35 -3.14
N TYR A 137 14.32 10.77 -2.54
CA TYR A 137 13.36 9.90 -1.87
C TYR A 137 11.93 10.32 -2.20
N GLU A 138 11.00 9.41 -2.00
CA GLU A 138 9.58 9.61 -2.24
C GLU A 138 8.79 9.62 -0.93
N VAL A 139 7.82 10.54 -0.84
CA VAL A 139 6.89 10.61 0.30
C VAL A 139 5.54 10.04 -0.10
N ILE A 140 5.12 9.02 0.62
CA ILE A 140 3.89 8.28 0.37
C ILE A 140 2.93 8.52 1.54
N PHE A 141 1.67 8.82 1.25
CA PHE A 141 0.63 8.88 2.27
C PHE A 141 -0.10 7.55 2.42
N ASN A 142 -0.38 7.17 3.65
CA ASN A 142 -1.35 6.13 3.98
C ASN A 142 -2.35 6.74 4.97
N THR A 143 -3.43 7.27 4.43
CA THR A 143 -4.44 8.06 5.12
C THR A 143 -5.84 7.67 4.64
N GLY A 144 -6.88 8.42 5.07
CA GLY A 144 -8.27 8.21 4.68
C GLY A 144 -8.60 8.53 3.22
N GLU A 145 -9.90 8.74 2.95
CA GLU A 145 -10.41 9.01 1.60
C GLU A 145 -9.93 10.37 1.05
N LEU A 146 -9.74 10.42 -0.27
CA LEU A 146 -9.20 11.57 -0.97
C LEU A 146 -10.11 11.98 -2.15
N ASP A 147 -10.49 13.24 -2.18
CA ASP A 147 -11.07 13.85 -3.36
C ASP A 147 -10.00 14.41 -4.31
N MET A 148 -10.43 14.88 -5.48
CA MET A 148 -9.53 15.43 -6.50
C MET A 148 -8.81 16.70 -6.01
N THR A 149 -9.47 17.52 -5.21
CA THR A 149 -8.92 18.78 -4.69
C THR A 149 -7.75 18.49 -3.74
N ILE A 150 -7.95 17.57 -2.81
CA ILE A 150 -6.91 17.14 -1.87
C ILE A 150 -5.77 16.42 -2.61
N SER A 151 -6.09 15.56 -3.58
CA SER A 151 -5.07 14.86 -4.38
C SER A 151 -4.16 15.84 -5.14
N ASN A 152 -4.73 16.87 -5.76
CA ASN A 152 -3.95 17.91 -6.44
C ASN A 152 -3.08 18.71 -5.44
N LEU A 153 -3.62 19.07 -4.29
CA LEU A 153 -2.88 19.77 -3.25
C LEU A 153 -1.71 18.94 -2.71
N MET A 154 -1.88 17.62 -2.63
CA MET A 154 -0.80 16.70 -2.26
C MET A 154 0.34 16.74 -3.28
N VAL A 155 0.05 16.69 -4.58
CA VAL A 155 1.05 16.83 -5.65
C VAL A 155 1.82 18.14 -5.51
N GLU A 156 1.11 19.27 -5.40
CA GLU A 156 1.69 20.60 -5.25
C GLU A 156 2.58 20.74 -4.01
N SER A 157 2.32 19.92 -3.00
CA SER A 157 3.03 19.95 -1.72
C SER A 157 4.22 18.97 -1.65
N GLY A 158 4.47 18.21 -2.72
CA GLY A 158 5.61 17.30 -2.81
C GLY A 158 5.34 15.88 -2.29
N VAL A 159 4.08 15.46 -2.23
CA VAL A 159 3.72 14.04 -2.05
C VAL A 159 3.89 13.34 -3.39
N ASP A 160 4.50 12.16 -3.41
CA ASP A 160 4.75 11.38 -4.63
C ASP A 160 3.71 10.30 -4.87
N GLY A 161 3.07 9.82 -3.82
CA GLY A 161 2.10 8.75 -3.97
C GLY A 161 1.24 8.50 -2.74
N VAL A 162 0.29 7.60 -2.91
CA VAL A 162 -0.66 7.19 -1.87
C VAL A 162 -0.72 5.68 -1.82
N TYR A 163 -0.62 5.14 -0.63
CA TYR A 163 -0.99 3.77 -0.33
C TYR A 163 -2.48 3.73 -0.02
N HIS A 164 -3.26 3.12 -0.91
CA HIS A 164 -4.69 2.99 -0.75
C HIS A 164 -5.20 1.74 -1.47
N ALA A 165 -6.16 1.04 -0.88
CA ALA A 165 -6.72 -0.19 -1.41
C ALA A 165 -8.22 -0.29 -1.14
N CYS A 166 -8.96 -0.86 -2.08
CA CYS A 166 -10.25 -1.47 -1.80
C CYS A 166 -9.98 -2.89 -1.33
N ARG A 167 -10.22 -3.16 -0.06
CA ARG A 167 -9.79 -4.40 0.60
C ARG A 167 -10.71 -5.56 0.31
N LEU A 168 -10.22 -6.77 0.48
CA LEU A 168 -11.06 -7.96 0.53
C LEU A 168 -12.15 -7.78 1.60
N LYS A 169 -13.41 -8.04 1.23
CA LYS A 169 -14.59 -7.82 2.08
C LYS A 169 -14.74 -6.38 2.62
N GLU A 170 -14.30 -5.39 1.82
CA GLU A 170 -14.57 -3.98 2.13
C GLU A 170 -16.09 -3.77 2.26
N GLY A 171 -16.52 -2.98 3.24
CA GLY A 171 -17.94 -2.80 3.58
C GLY A 171 -18.56 -3.91 4.44
N ILE A 172 -17.89 -5.06 4.61
CA ILE A 172 -18.29 -6.18 5.47
C ILE A 172 -17.40 -6.26 6.71
N ASP A 173 -16.09 -6.23 6.50
CA ASP A 173 -15.08 -6.28 7.56
C ASP A 173 -14.56 -4.90 7.96
N THR A 174 -15.00 -3.91 7.23
CA THR A 174 -14.76 -2.49 7.48
C THR A 174 -16.06 -1.70 7.33
N PRO A 175 -16.18 -0.51 7.89
CA PRO A 175 -17.33 0.37 7.68
C PRO A 175 -17.21 1.25 6.42
N PHE A 176 -16.20 1.05 5.60
CA PHE A 176 -15.99 1.84 4.39
C PHE A 176 -16.83 1.34 3.22
N ASP A 177 -17.34 2.26 2.41
CA ASP A 177 -17.99 1.91 1.15
C ASP A 177 -16.91 1.54 0.11
N PRO A 178 -16.98 0.35 -0.52
CA PRO A 178 -16.06 -0.04 -1.60
C PRO A 178 -16.01 0.97 -2.74
N TRP A 179 -17.13 1.64 -3.04
CA TRP A 179 -17.19 2.67 -4.08
C TRP A 179 -16.32 3.88 -3.74
N ASP A 180 -16.37 4.36 -2.48
CA ASP A 180 -15.55 5.50 -2.03
C ASP A 180 -14.07 5.15 -2.10
N ARG A 181 -13.69 3.91 -1.74
CA ARG A 181 -12.33 3.40 -1.87
C ARG A 181 -11.84 3.45 -3.31
N LYS A 182 -12.62 2.88 -4.23
CA LYS A 182 -12.30 2.88 -5.68
C LYS A 182 -12.27 4.30 -6.25
N ASN A 183 -13.13 5.17 -5.78
CA ASN A 183 -13.16 6.58 -6.18
C ASN A 183 -11.87 7.32 -5.74
N THR A 184 -11.42 7.08 -4.51
CA THR A 184 -10.12 7.59 -4.02
C THR A 184 -8.96 7.08 -4.89
N MET A 185 -8.91 5.79 -5.20
CA MET A 185 -7.89 5.22 -6.10
C MET A 185 -7.89 5.92 -7.47
N GLY A 186 -9.09 6.15 -8.03
CA GLY A 186 -9.27 6.89 -9.28
C GLY A 186 -8.82 8.36 -9.19
N ASN A 187 -9.06 9.04 -8.06
CA ASN A 187 -8.60 10.41 -7.84
C ASN A 187 -7.08 10.49 -7.74
N VAL A 188 -6.45 9.57 -7.01
CA VAL A 188 -5.00 9.42 -6.92
C VAL A 188 -4.38 9.24 -8.30
N HIS A 189 -4.90 8.32 -9.10
CA HIS A 189 -4.41 8.06 -10.46
C HIS A 189 -4.54 9.31 -11.35
N ARG A 190 -5.72 9.96 -11.36
CA ARG A 190 -5.98 11.15 -12.20
C ARG A 190 -5.16 12.37 -11.82
N SER A 191 -4.76 12.49 -10.55
CA SER A 191 -3.90 13.60 -10.10
C SER A 191 -2.43 13.41 -10.48
N GLY A 192 -2.05 12.22 -10.98
CA GLY A 192 -0.66 11.88 -11.28
C GLY A 192 0.15 11.38 -10.09
N LEU A 193 -0.45 11.21 -8.91
CA LEU A 193 0.17 10.52 -7.79
C LEU A 193 0.33 9.02 -8.10
N LYS A 194 1.40 8.44 -7.59
CA LYS A 194 1.57 6.99 -7.64
C LYS A 194 0.55 6.33 -6.72
N LEU A 195 -0.22 5.38 -7.26
CA LEU A 195 -1.06 4.52 -6.43
C LEU A 195 -0.26 3.28 -6.02
N ILE A 196 -0.13 3.05 -4.74
CA ILE A 196 0.37 1.81 -4.17
C ILE A 196 -0.83 1.08 -3.59
N SER A 197 -1.19 -0.03 -4.20
CA SER A 197 -2.32 -0.84 -3.78
C SER A 197 -1.91 -2.30 -3.59
N LEU A 198 -2.60 -3.00 -2.71
CA LEU A 198 -2.33 -4.39 -2.37
C LEU A 198 -3.65 -5.17 -2.24
N VAL A 199 -3.56 -6.47 -2.49
CA VAL A 199 -4.62 -7.41 -2.13
C VAL A 199 -4.50 -7.70 -0.63
N GLU A 200 -5.38 -7.13 0.16
CA GLU A 200 -5.32 -7.18 1.63
C GLU A 200 -6.70 -7.09 2.31
N PRO A 201 -6.84 -7.59 3.53
CA PRO A 201 -6.00 -8.61 4.16
C PRO A 201 -6.32 -9.99 3.58
N ILE A 202 -5.32 -10.84 3.44
CA ILE A 202 -5.54 -12.24 3.02
C ILE A 202 -5.60 -13.13 4.27
N GLY A 203 -6.67 -13.90 4.41
CA GLY A 203 -6.87 -14.89 5.44
C GLY A 203 -7.51 -16.17 4.91
N ILE A 204 -7.63 -17.17 5.75
CA ILE A 204 -8.21 -18.47 5.40
C ILE A 204 -9.71 -18.40 5.03
N GLU A 205 -10.35 -17.28 5.35
CA GLU A 205 -11.74 -16.96 5.03
C GLU A 205 -11.97 -16.46 3.61
N HIS A 206 -10.90 -16.22 2.84
CA HIS A 206 -11.00 -15.72 1.47
C HIS A 206 -10.78 -16.84 0.47
N THR A 207 -11.57 -16.83 -0.61
CA THR A 207 -11.41 -17.76 -1.72
C THR A 207 -10.35 -17.26 -2.72
N ASN A 208 -9.81 -18.19 -3.53
CA ASN A 208 -8.88 -17.81 -4.60
C ASN A 208 -9.54 -16.90 -5.64
N GLU A 209 -10.84 -17.05 -5.87
CA GLU A 209 -11.63 -16.19 -6.75
C GLU A 209 -11.70 -14.76 -6.22
N GLU A 210 -11.99 -14.57 -4.90
CA GLU A 210 -12.03 -13.24 -4.28
C GLU A 210 -10.66 -12.56 -4.34
N ILE A 211 -9.58 -13.31 -4.11
CA ILE A 211 -8.20 -12.82 -4.18
C ILE A 211 -7.86 -12.41 -5.62
N ALA A 212 -8.20 -13.26 -6.61
CA ALA A 212 -7.96 -12.98 -8.02
C ALA A 212 -8.75 -11.77 -8.53
N ASP A 213 -10.02 -11.64 -8.14
CA ASP A 213 -10.85 -10.49 -8.50
C ASP A 213 -10.28 -9.20 -7.92
N ASN A 214 -9.91 -9.19 -6.64
CA ASN A 214 -9.32 -8.02 -6.00
C ASN A 214 -7.97 -7.64 -6.62
N PHE A 215 -7.14 -8.62 -7.01
CA PHE A 215 -5.89 -8.38 -7.72
C PHE A 215 -6.12 -7.70 -9.08
N LEU A 216 -7.11 -8.16 -9.85
CA LEU A 216 -7.42 -7.60 -11.17
C LEU A 216 -8.03 -6.19 -11.09
N GLU A 217 -8.68 -5.83 -9.98
CA GLU A 217 -9.19 -4.48 -9.76
C GLU A 217 -8.07 -3.44 -9.52
N ILE A 218 -6.85 -3.89 -9.17
CA ILE A 218 -5.70 -3.01 -8.89
C ILE A 218 -4.91 -2.71 -10.17
N LEU A 219 -5.01 -3.60 -11.18
CA LEU A 219 -4.30 -3.47 -12.45
C LEU A 219 -4.96 -2.45 -13.37
#